data_2ccfd386b68b71da489293721e5287b8
#
_entry.id   2ccfd386b68b71da489293721e5287b8
#
_cell.length_a   1.000
_cell.length_b   1.000
_cell.length_c   1.000
_cell.angle_alpha   90.00
_cell.angle_beta   90.00
_cell.angle_gamma   90.00
#
_symmetry.space_group_name_H-M   'P 1'
#
loop_
_entity.id
_entity.type
_entity.pdbx_description
1 polymer ?
#
loop_
_entity_poly.entity_id
_entity_poly.type
_entity_poly.pdbx_seq_one_letter_code
_entity_poly.pdbx_strand_id
1 'polypeptide(L)'
;MTFLENVDKAKLRKILLIVISALALIALALLLVIIVVSIAPGSLKKSDIKYVDYTVSEKDISMGTLILADDAHPFTAGQALNSTMINCQQYRNQNRGDVEKGPYYAMNNVQLTQTAAAAAHKLLVAAENAVKEDNLLIKYAFYGDDGKTVEFQTGMLMFLTDYEETKLPEGYAAWFKEHAHEYGFVESYTDAYRYVDEAHAKYMTDNKLSLADYIAYLKKETSRDTVLSLQDANGNKYAVYYVACKAGDKISVPETEEYTISGTNEGGVIVTVKITK
;
A
#
# COMPACT_ATOMS: atom_id res chain seq x y z
N MET A 1 67.13 -16.81 24.49
CA MET A 1 66.71 -17.83 23.49
C MET A 1 65.22 -17.72 23.35
N THR A 2 64.78 -17.28 22.20
CA THR A 2 63.47 -16.76 21.92
C THR A 2 62.46 -17.87 21.68
N PHE A 3 61.35 -17.85 22.42
CA PHE A 3 60.21 -18.80 22.37
C PHE A 3 59.46 -18.81 21.02
N LEU A 4 59.95 -18.10 20.04
CA LEU A 4 59.28 -17.91 18.72
C LEU A 4 59.83 -18.78 17.56
N GLU A 5 60.78 -19.65 17.80
CA GLU A 5 61.49 -20.38 16.72
C GLU A 5 60.84 -21.67 16.28
N ASN A 6 59.80 -22.14 16.96
CA ASN A 6 59.14 -23.44 16.66
C ASN A 6 57.66 -23.34 16.32
N VAL A 7 57.20 -22.21 15.82
CA VAL A 7 55.81 -22.11 15.36
C VAL A 7 55.72 -22.58 13.89
N ASP A 8 55.04 -23.68 13.67
CA ASP A 8 54.69 -24.17 12.34
C ASP A 8 53.99 -23.10 11.51
N LYS A 9 54.72 -22.51 10.59
CA LYS A 9 54.25 -21.40 9.76
C LYS A 9 52.97 -21.74 8.98
N ALA A 10 52.74 -23.04 8.69
CA ALA A 10 51.52 -23.50 8.01
C ALA A 10 50.32 -23.48 8.96
N LYS A 11 50.49 -23.86 10.23
CA LYS A 11 49.46 -23.76 11.26
C LYS A 11 49.11 -22.29 11.57
N LEU A 12 50.13 -21.41 11.67
CA LEU A 12 49.90 -20.01 11.89
C LEU A 12 49.11 -19.33 10.77
N ARG A 13 49.42 -19.67 9.50
CA ARG A 13 48.64 -19.20 8.34
C ARG A 13 47.20 -19.69 8.34
N LYS A 14 46.94 -20.94 8.70
CA LYS A 14 45.58 -21.47 8.84
C LYS A 14 44.79 -20.76 9.92
N ILE A 15 45.38 -20.57 11.09
CA ILE A 15 44.74 -19.81 12.19
C ILE A 15 44.47 -18.36 11.80
N LEU A 16 45.41 -17.69 11.14
CA LEU A 16 45.27 -16.35 10.66
C LEU A 16 44.11 -16.23 9.62
N LEU A 17 43.99 -17.17 8.69
CA LEU A 17 42.90 -17.21 7.72
C LEU A 17 41.53 -17.44 8.38
N ILE A 18 41.45 -18.28 9.41
CA ILE A 18 40.22 -18.52 10.18
C ILE A 18 39.84 -17.26 10.93
N VAL A 19 40.79 -16.58 11.56
CA VAL A 19 40.52 -15.32 12.29
C VAL A 19 40.05 -14.21 11.32
N ILE A 20 40.70 -14.06 10.17
CA ILE A 20 40.32 -13.06 9.16
C ILE A 20 38.91 -13.35 8.62
N SER A 21 38.58 -14.61 8.32
CA SER A 21 37.24 -14.97 7.86
C SER A 21 36.16 -14.77 8.93
N ALA A 22 36.46 -15.06 10.19
CA ALA A 22 35.55 -14.79 11.31
C ALA A 22 35.31 -13.29 11.50
N LEU A 23 36.36 -12.46 11.43
CA LEU A 23 36.26 -11.00 11.50
C LEU A 23 35.47 -10.42 10.31
N ALA A 24 35.67 -10.96 9.11
CA ALA A 24 34.90 -10.56 7.93
C ALA A 24 33.41 -10.88 8.06
N LEU A 25 33.05 -12.04 8.61
CA LEU A 25 31.66 -12.42 8.90
C LEU A 25 31.02 -11.53 9.97
N ILE A 26 31.77 -11.19 11.03
CA ILE A 26 31.30 -10.26 12.06
C ILE A 26 31.09 -8.87 11.47
N ALA A 27 32.02 -8.39 10.65
CA ALA A 27 31.88 -7.09 9.98
C ALA A 27 30.67 -7.06 9.03
N LEU A 28 30.43 -8.17 8.28
CA LEU A 28 29.26 -8.30 7.41
C LEU A 28 27.94 -8.33 8.23
N ALA A 29 27.93 -9.06 9.35
CA ALA A 29 26.77 -9.10 10.23
C ALA A 29 26.49 -7.72 10.88
N LEU A 30 27.54 -7.00 11.30
CA LEU A 30 27.39 -5.62 11.80
C LEU A 30 26.93 -4.65 10.72
N LEU A 31 27.40 -4.80 9.49
CA LEU A 31 26.94 -4.00 8.35
C LEU A 31 25.47 -4.26 8.04
N LEU A 32 25.01 -5.52 8.08
CA LEU A 32 23.61 -5.90 7.94
C LEU A 32 22.75 -5.31 9.07
N VAL A 33 23.23 -5.35 10.32
CA VAL A 33 22.52 -4.72 11.45
C VAL A 33 22.44 -3.20 11.26
N ILE A 34 23.51 -2.55 10.82
CA ILE A 34 23.51 -1.11 10.53
C ILE A 34 22.54 -0.78 9.39
N ILE A 35 22.50 -1.60 8.33
CA ILE A 35 21.53 -1.44 7.22
C ILE A 35 20.11 -1.62 7.74
N VAL A 36 19.83 -2.65 8.53
CA VAL A 36 18.49 -2.90 9.10
C VAL A 36 18.08 -1.76 10.05
N VAL A 37 18.99 -1.26 10.88
CA VAL A 37 18.73 -0.11 11.78
C VAL A 37 18.59 1.21 11.01
N SER A 38 19.29 1.36 9.85
CA SER A 38 19.18 2.55 9.00
C SER A 38 17.95 2.53 8.11
N ILE A 39 17.39 1.34 7.83
CA ILE A 39 16.12 1.12 7.10
C ILE A 39 14.94 1.10 8.09
N ALA A 40 15.18 0.91 9.40
CA ALA A 40 14.14 1.10 10.39
C ALA A 40 13.60 2.54 10.24
N PRO A 41 12.30 2.72 9.91
CA PRO A 41 11.72 4.03 9.72
C PRO A 41 12.04 4.84 10.98
N GLY A 42 12.71 5.99 10.81
CA GLY A 42 13.10 6.84 11.92
C GLY A 42 11.88 7.08 12.79
N SER A 43 11.93 6.67 14.06
CA SER A 43 10.84 6.92 14.97
C SER A 43 10.64 8.44 15.03
N LEU A 44 9.49 8.90 14.50
CA LEU A 44 9.08 10.28 14.65
C LEU A 44 9.10 10.59 16.15
N LYS A 45 9.80 11.68 16.52
CA LYS A 45 9.77 12.11 17.91
C LYS A 45 8.34 12.48 18.25
N LYS A 46 7.74 11.74 19.17
CA LYS A 46 6.38 11.88 19.70
C LYS A 46 6.03 13.32 20.16
N SER A 47 7.02 14.20 20.28
CA SER A 47 6.90 15.52 20.94
C SER A 47 6.27 16.63 20.08
N ASP A 48 6.06 16.43 18.77
CA ASP A 48 5.75 17.57 17.90
C ASP A 48 4.30 17.58 17.38
N ILE A 49 3.55 16.46 17.46
CA ILE A 49 2.15 16.39 17.02
C ILE A 49 1.23 16.64 18.21
N LYS A 50 0.43 17.71 18.13
CA LYS A 50 -0.67 17.95 19.04
C LYS A 50 -1.91 17.17 18.59
N TYR A 51 -2.65 16.62 19.55
CA TYR A 51 -3.82 15.81 19.31
C TYR A 51 -5.06 16.47 19.93
N VAL A 52 -6.20 16.31 19.23
CA VAL A 52 -7.53 16.74 19.66
C VAL A 52 -8.50 15.56 19.62
N ASP A 53 -9.59 15.67 20.38
CA ASP A 53 -10.68 14.70 20.36
C ASP A 53 -11.46 14.82 19.04
N TYR A 54 -11.65 13.71 18.37
CA TYR A 54 -12.53 13.55 17.21
C TYR A 54 -13.59 12.51 17.51
N THR A 55 -14.86 12.82 17.24
CA THR A 55 -15.95 11.85 17.40
C THR A 55 -16.12 11.05 16.12
N VAL A 56 -15.89 9.76 16.21
CA VAL A 56 -15.97 8.82 15.09
C VAL A 56 -17.41 8.73 14.58
N SER A 57 -17.59 8.89 13.28
CA SER A 57 -18.88 8.76 12.61
C SER A 57 -19.10 7.34 12.06
N GLU A 58 -20.35 6.99 11.73
CA GLU A 58 -20.65 5.74 10.98
C GLU A 58 -19.89 5.68 9.64
N LYS A 59 -19.69 6.83 9.00
CA LYS A 59 -18.91 6.92 7.76
C LYS A 59 -17.46 6.52 7.98
N ASP A 60 -16.84 6.94 9.07
CA ASP A 60 -15.43 6.61 9.36
C ASP A 60 -15.23 5.11 9.59
N ILE A 61 -16.24 4.42 10.16
CA ILE A 61 -16.20 2.98 10.38
C ILE A 61 -16.46 2.18 9.10
N SER A 62 -17.37 2.68 8.24
CA SER A 62 -17.88 1.93 7.08
C SER A 62 -17.23 2.30 5.74
N MET A 63 -16.29 3.24 5.74
CA MET A 63 -15.62 3.71 4.52
C MET A 63 -14.11 3.81 4.74
N GLY A 64 -13.38 3.94 3.64
CA GLY A 64 -11.93 4.16 3.63
C GLY A 64 -11.18 3.17 2.76
N THR A 65 -9.92 3.46 2.50
CA THR A 65 -9.08 2.69 1.56
C THR A 65 -8.68 1.32 2.10
N LEU A 66 -8.69 1.15 3.42
CA LEU A 66 -8.24 -0.07 4.12
C LEU A 66 -9.40 -0.92 4.66
N ILE A 67 -10.61 -0.78 4.12
CA ILE A 67 -11.75 -1.64 4.50
C ILE A 67 -11.55 -3.06 3.98
N LEU A 68 -11.62 -4.05 4.87
CA LEU A 68 -11.72 -5.46 4.49
C LEU A 68 -13.11 -5.76 3.94
N ALA A 69 -13.14 -6.51 2.84
CA ALA A 69 -14.37 -6.93 2.19
C ALA A 69 -14.12 -8.30 1.52
N ASP A 70 -14.38 -9.36 2.25
CA ASP A 70 -14.24 -10.74 1.83
C ASP A 70 -15.36 -11.61 2.48
N ASP A 71 -15.30 -12.92 2.31
CA ASP A 71 -16.31 -13.83 2.88
C ASP A 71 -16.36 -13.79 4.42
N ALA A 72 -15.23 -13.51 5.08
CA ALA A 72 -15.16 -13.37 6.53
C ALA A 72 -15.56 -11.97 7.01
N HIS A 73 -15.44 -10.98 6.13
CA HIS A 73 -15.75 -9.57 6.37
C HIS A 73 -16.80 -9.07 5.37
N PRO A 74 -18.08 -9.48 5.51
CA PRO A 74 -19.15 -9.05 4.62
C PRO A 74 -19.21 -7.52 4.50
N PHE A 75 -19.32 -7.02 3.30
CA PHE A 75 -19.38 -5.60 3.01
C PHE A 75 -20.49 -5.31 2.01
N THR A 76 -21.27 -4.29 2.30
CA THR A 76 -22.30 -3.79 1.37
C THR A 76 -22.12 -2.27 1.23
N ALA A 77 -21.97 -1.82 0.00
CA ALA A 77 -21.82 -0.41 -0.29
C ALA A 77 -23.05 0.38 0.16
N GLY A 78 -22.85 1.26 1.14
CA GLY A 78 -23.90 2.19 1.59
C GLY A 78 -24.05 3.39 0.67
N GLN A 79 -25.13 4.18 0.85
CA GLN A 79 -25.42 5.36 0.05
C GLN A 79 -24.27 6.38 0.06
N ALA A 80 -23.58 6.52 1.19
CA ALA A 80 -22.44 7.45 1.32
C ALA A 80 -21.29 7.06 0.38
N LEU A 81 -20.99 5.77 0.27
CA LEU A 81 -19.96 5.27 -0.65
C LEU A 81 -20.43 5.38 -2.10
N ASN A 82 -21.67 4.96 -2.39
CA ASN A 82 -22.25 5.02 -3.74
C ASN A 82 -22.21 6.45 -4.32
N SER A 83 -22.37 7.47 -3.50
CA SER A 83 -22.31 8.88 -3.92
C SER A 83 -20.90 9.35 -4.33
N THR A 84 -19.86 8.58 -4.03
CA THR A 84 -18.47 8.87 -4.41
C THR A 84 -18.02 8.17 -5.68
N MET A 85 -18.88 7.32 -6.26
CA MET A 85 -18.53 6.53 -7.43
C MET A 85 -18.46 7.38 -8.70
N ILE A 86 -17.44 7.12 -9.49
CA ILE A 86 -17.18 7.78 -10.78
C ILE A 86 -17.06 6.71 -11.86
N ASN A 87 -17.73 6.92 -12.99
CA ASN A 87 -17.57 6.07 -14.16
C ASN A 87 -16.17 6.21 -14.74
N CYS A 88 -15.44 5.11 -14.83
CA CYS A 88 -14.03 5.10 -15.26
C CYS A 88 -13.84 5.55 -16.71
N GLN A 89 -14.79 5.18 -17.61
CA GLN A 89 -14.73 5.61 -19.01
C GLN A 89 -14.94 7.12 -19.16
N GLN A 90 -15.91 7.68 -18.40
CA GLN A 90 -16.14 9.12 -18.40
C GLN A 90 -14.94 9.87 -17.84
N TYR A 91 -14.38 9.40 -16.71
CA TYR A 91 -13.20 10.00 -16.09
C TYR A 91 -12.01 10.01 -17.05
N ARG A 92 -11.72 8.86 -17.69
CA ARG A 92 -10.71 8.74 -18.73
C ARG A 92 -10.91 9.76 -19.85
N ASN A 93 -12.14 9.85 -20.40
CA ASN A 93 -12.44 10.76 -21.52
C ASN A 93 -12.26 12.23 -21.16
N GLN A 94 -12.54 12.61 -19.91
CA GLN A 94 -12.38 13.96 -19.42
C GLN A 94 -10.90 14.32 -19.12
N ASN A 95 -10.06 13.33 -18.85
CA ASN A 95 -8.67 13.52 -18.44
C ASN A 95 -7.63 13.03 -19.46
N ARG A 96 -8.05 12.65 -20.67
CA ARG A 96 -7.15 12.12 -21.71
C ARG A 96 -6.20 13.14 -22.35
N GLY A 97 -6.37 14.43 -22.06
CA GLY A 97 -5.64 15.50 -22.76
C GLY A 97 -6.01 15.59 -24.24
N ASP A 98 -5.06 15.96 -25.09
CA ASP A 98 -5.23 16.11 -26.55
C ASP A 98 -5.03 14.79 -27.33
N VAL A 99 -5.03 13.63 -26.64
CA VAL A 99 -4.81 12.33 -27.29
C VAL A 99 -6.13 11.85 -27.91
N GLU A 100 -6.14 11.59 -29.22
CA GLU A 100 -7.33 11.17 -29.97
C GLU A 100 -7.86 9.82 -29.46
N LYS A 101 -6.96 8.85 -29.20
CA LYS A 101 -7.27 7.60 -28.50
C LYS A 101 -6.93 7.74 -27.03
N GLY A 102 -7.86 7.33 -26.17
CA GLY A 102 -7.54 7.27 -24.73
C GLY A 102 -6.44 6.23 -24.47
N PRO A 103 -5.63 6.46 -23.43
CA PRO A 103 -4.45 5.61 -23.14
C PRO A 103 -4.82 4.20 -22.67
N TYR A 104 -6.03 3.92 -22.31
CA TYR A 104 -6.56 2.61 -21.91
C TYR A 104 -8.07 2.57 -22.18
N TYR A 105 -8.69 1.40 -22.06
CA TYR A 105 -10.13 1.24 -22.21
C TYR A 105 -10.80 0.97 -20.85
N ALA A 106 -12.10 1.21 -20.78
CA ALA A 106 -12.91 0.84 -19.62
C ALA A 106 -14.31 0.42 -20.12
N MET A 107 -14.87 -0.63 -19.55
CA MET A 107 -16.25 -1.01 -19.84
C MET A 107 -17.22 0.10 -19.41
N ASN A 108 -18.35 0.24 -20.10
CA ASN A 108 -19.26 1.38 -19.95
C ASN A 108 -19.83 1.55 -18.54
N ASN A 109 -19.98 0.49 -17.80
CA ASN A 109 -20.62 0.46 -16.48
C ASN A 109 -19.64 0.35 -15.31
N VAL A 110 -18.32 0.29 -15.54
CA VAL A 110 -17.35 0.18 -14.44
C VAL A 110 -17.17 1.49 -13.71
N GLN A 111 -17.18 1.43 -12.39
CA GLN A 111 -17.05 2.58 -11.52
C GLN A 111 -16.01 2.31 -10.43
N LEU A 112 -15.33 3.36 -10.00
CA LEU A 112 -14.46 3.38 -8.82
C LEU A 112 -14.81 4.59 -7.97
N THR A 113 -14.38 4.61 -6.71
CA THR A 113 -14.42 5.86 -5.92
C THR A 113 -13.59 6.93 -6.61
N GLN A 114 -13.89 8.19 -6.35
CA GLN A 114 -13.18 9.32 -6.99
C GLN A 114 -11.66 9.23 -6.83
N THR A 115 -11.19 8.91 -5.63
CA THR A 115 -9.76 8.75 -5.33
C THR A 115 -9.14 7.58 -6.09
N ALA A 116 -9.80 6.41 -6.06
CA ALA A 116 -9.32 5.24 -6.78
C ALA A 116 -9.35 5.43 -8.30
N ALA A 117 -10.38 6.11 -8.85
CA ALA A 117 -10.46 6.42 -10.28
C ALA A 117 -9.33 7.35 -10.74
N ALA A 118 -9.02 8.39 -9.92
CA ALA A 118 -7.93 9.31 -10.22
C ALA A 118 -6.55 8.61 -10.16
N ALA A 119 -6.34 7.75 -9.17
CA ALA A 119 -5.12 6.96 -9.04
C ALA A 119 -5.01 5.92 -10.17
N ALA A 120 -6.11 5.21 -10.50
CA ALA A 120 -6.17 4.25 -11.60
C ALA A 120 -5.85 4.91 -12.94
N HIS A 121 -6.39 6.10 -13.20
CA HIS A 121 -6.06 6.84 -14.42
C HIS A 121 -4.55 7.09 -14.56
N LYS A 122 -3.90 7.58 -13.49
CA LYS A 122 -2.44 7.82 -13.49
C LYS A 122 -1.65 6.53 -13.72
N LEU A 123 -2.00 5.46 -13.01
CA LEU A 123 -1.38 4.15 -13.11
C LEU A 123 -1.48 3.60 -14.55
N LEU A 124 -2.69 3.59 -15.12
CA LEU A 124 -2.95 3.00 -16.43
C LEU A 124 -2.31 3.82 -17.57
N VAL A 125 -2.31 5.16 -17.46
CA VAL A 125 -1.57 6.03 -18.39
C VAL A 125 -0.07 5.75 -18.34
N ALA A 126 0.50 5.58 -17.16
CA ALA A 126 1.90 5.27 -17.01
C ALA A 126 2.25 3.89 -17.59
N ALA A 127 1.41 2.88 -17.34
CA ALA A 127 1.56 1.53 -17.88
C ALA A 127 1.53 1.52 -19.41
N GLU A 128 0.55 2.20 -20.02
CA GLU A 128 0.44 2.33 -21.48
C GLU A 128 1.67 3.01 -22.10
N ASN A 129 2.15 4.07 -21.46
CA ASN A 129 3.37 4.77 -21.94
C ASN A 129 4.63 3.92 -21.83
N ALA A 130 4.71 3.01 -20.85
CA ALA A 130 5.86 2.14 -20.64
C ALA A 130 5.83 0.92 -21.55
N VAL A 131 4.68 0.21 -21.59
CA VAL A 131 4.52 -1.07 -22.28
C VAL A 131 4.22 -0.87 -23.78
N LYS A 132 3.39 0.14 -24.13
CA LYS A 132 3.05 0.52 -25.52
C LYS A 132 2.33 -0.56 -26.32
N GLU A 133 1.47 -1.33 -25.68
CA GLU A 133 0.66 -2.34 -26.36
C GLU A 133 -0.75 -1.85 -26.77
N ASP A 134 -1.22 -0.71 -26.25
CA ASP A 134 -2.48 0.00 -26.60
C ASP A 134 -3.74 -0.90 -26.55
N ASN A 135 -3.79 -1.81 -25.57
CA ASN A 135 -4.90 -2.76 -25.44
C ASN A 135 -5.38 -3.00 -23.99
N LEU A 136 -4.98 -2.17 -23.05
CA LEU A 136 -5.30 -2.32 -21.63
C LEU A 136 -6.76 -1.94 -21.34
N LEU A 137 -7.52 -2.82 -20.67
CA LEU A 137 -8.94 -2.65 -20.38
C LEU A 137 -9.24 -2.83 -18.88
N ILE A 138 -9.97 -1.88 -18.28
CA ILE A 138 -10.68 -2.12 -17.02
C ILE A 138 -11.97 -2.88 -17.35
N LYS A 139 -11.97 -4.18 -17.11
CA LYS A 139 -13.11 -5.06 -17.39
C LYS A 139 -14.16 -5.01 -16.30
N TYR A 140 -13.71 -5.06 -15.04
CA TYR A 140 -14.57 -5.06 -13.85
C TYR A 140 -14.08 -4.06 -12.82
N ALA A 141 -15.03 -3.45 -12.10
CA ALA A 141 -14.83 -2.67 -10.89
C ALA A 141 -16.12 -2.70 -10.06
N PHE A 142 -16.58 -1.63 -9.44
CA PHE A 142 -17.82 -1.59 -8.68
C PHE A 142 -19.07 -1.88 -9.55
N TYR A 143 -19.95 -2.76 -9.07
CA TYR A 143 -21.19 -3.18 -9.74
C TYR A 143 -22.46 -3.00 -8.89
N GLY A 144 -22.36 -2.45 -7.71
CA GLY A 144 -23.47 -2.46 -6.76
C GLY A 144 -23.73 -3.87 -6.19
N ASP A 145 -24.98 -4.32 -6.21
CA ASP A 145 -25.41 -5.58 -5.56
C ASP A 145 -25.48 -6.78 -6.52
N ASP A 146 -24.72 -6.82 -7.61
CA ASP A 146 -24.84 -7.86 -8.64
C ASP A 146 -24.19 -9.21 -8.29
N GLY A 147 -23.82 -9.42 -7.02
CA GLY A 147 -23.35 -10.71 -6.49
C GLY A 147 -21.94 -11.11 -6.87
N LYS A 148 -21.14 -10.19 -7.41
CA LYS A 148 -19.71 -10.43 -7.67
C LYS A 148 -18.91 -10.42 -6.39
N THR A 149 -17.61 -10.69 -6.48
CA THR A 149 -16.69 -10.68 -5.34
C THR A 149 -16.94 -9.46 -4.45
N VAL A 150 -17.15 -9.68 -3.16
CA VAL A 150 -17.54 -8.65 -2.17
C VAL A 150 -16.60 -7.44 -2.21
N GLU A 151 -15.32 -7.66 -2.46
CA GLU A 151 -14.32 -6.59 -2.51
C GLU A 151 -14.60 -5.55 -3.62
N PHE A 152 -15.25 -5.92 -4.74
CA PHE A 152 -15.67 -4.95 -5.76
C PHE A 152 -16.66 -3.92 -5.23
N GLN A 153 -17.48 -4.28 -4.23
CA GLN A 153 -18.43 -3.36 -3.61
C GLN A 153 -17.76 -2.20 -2.84
N THR A 154 -16.46 -2.29 -2.57
CA THR A 154 -15.72 -1.17 -1.99
C THR A 154 -15.49 -0.02 -2.97
N GLY A 155 -15.62 -0.26 -4.27
CA GLY A 155 -15.30 0.70 -5.32
C GLY A 155 -13.81 1.04 -5.41
N MET A 156 -12.94 0.15 -4.92
CA MET A 156 -11.48 0.35 -4.89
C MET A 156 -10.73 -0.77 -5.59
N LEU A 157 -11.41 -1.82 -6.02
CA LEU A 157 -10.84 -2.93 -6.77
C LEU A 157 -11.19 -2.79 -8.25
N MET A 158 -10.19 -2.95 -9.11
CA MET A 158 -10.36 -3.07 -10.56
C MET A 158 -9.74 -4.37 -11.06
N PHE A 159 -10.40 -5.00 -12.04
CA PHE A 159 -9.89 -6.16 -12.76
C PHE A 159 -9.49 -5.74 -14.17
N LEU A 160 -8.27 -6.09 -14.56
CA LEU A 160 -7.63 -5.67 -15.81
C LEU A 160 -7.52 -6.85 -16.80
N THR A 161 -7.69 -6.56 -18.08
CA THR A 161 -7.48 -7.51 -19.18
C THR A 161 -6.94 -6.77 -20.41
N ASP A 162 -6.73 -7.51 -21.48
CA ASP A 162 -6.63 -6.93 -22.82
C ASP A 162 -8.02 -6.50 -23.35
N TYR A 163 -8.04 -5.78 -24.46
CA TYR A 163 -9.27 -5.34 -25.11
C TYR A 163 -10.15 -6.50 -25.61
N GLU A 164 -9.57 -7.65 -25.91
CA GLU A 164 -10.28 -8.88 -26.29
C GLU A 164 -10.89 -9.61 -25.09
N GLU A 165 -10.71 -9.08 -23.89
CA GLU A 165 -11.23 -9.59 -22.62
C GLU A 165 -10.72 -10.98 -22.23
N THR A 166 -9.55 -11.37 -22.70
CA THR A 166 -8.98 -12.70 -22.48
C THR A 166 -8.15 -12.78 -21.20
N LYS A 167 -7.11 -11.97 -21.08
CA LYS A 167 -6.20 -11.91 -19.92
C LYS A 167 -5.43 -10.59 -19.92
N LEU A 168 -4.80 -10.26 -18.81
CA LEU A 168 -3.83 -9.17 -18.78
C LEU A 168 -2.57 -9.61 -19.54
N PRO A 169 -2.09 -8.84 -20.56
CA PRO A 169 -0.85 -9.15 -21.26
C PRO A 169 0.35 -9.19 -20.34
N GLU A 170 1.31 -10.09 -20.63
CA GLU A 170 2.48 -10.33 -19.76
C GLU A 170 3.33 -9.08 -19.54
N GLY A 171 3.43 -8.20 -20.54
CA GLY A 171 4.15 -6.93 -20.42
C GLY A 171 3.53 -6.02 -19.37
N TYR A 172 2.20 -5.88 -19.37
CA TYR A 172 1.49 -5.13 -18.34
C TYR A 172 1.56 -5.79 -16.97
N ALA A 173 1.36 -7.13 -16.89
CA ALA A 173 1.44 -7.86 -15.63
C ALA A 173 2.81 -7.68 -14.95
N ALA A 174 3.90 -7.77 -15.72
CA ALA A 174 5.26 -7.53 -15.24
C ALA A 174 5.44 -6.09 -14.75
N TRP A 175 4.97 -5.11 -15.53
CA TRP A 175 5.09 -3.69 -15.17
C TRP A 175 4.27 -3.35 -13.92
N PHE A 176 3.04 -3.82 -13.80
CA PHE A 176 2.20 -3.60 -12.61
C PHE A 176 2.81 -4.19 -11.34
N LYS A 177 3.41 -5.37 -11.44
CA LYS A 177 4.09 -6.00 -10.30
C LYS A 177 5.20 -5.14 -9.72
N GLU A 178 5.87 -4.35 -10.56
CA GLU A 178 6.96 -3.46 -10.14
C GLU A 178 6.46 -2.09 -9.72
N HIS A 179 5.40 -1.55 -10.36
CA HIS A 179 5.06 -0.14 -10.25
C HIS A 179 3.69 0.17 -9.67
N ALA A 180 2.75 -0.79 -9.55
CA ALA A 180 1.39 -0.49 -9.11
C ALA A 180 1.35 0.18 -7.73
N HIS A 181 2.26 -0.20 -6.83
CA HIS A 181 2.35 0.37 -5.49
C HIS A 181 2.73 1.87 -5.47
N GLU A 182 3.41 2.38 -6.50
CA GLU A 182 3.76 3.80 -6.64
C GLU A 182 2.52 4.68 -6.85
N TYR A 183 1.42 4.06 -7.29
CA TYR A 183 0.12 4.69 -7.54
C TYR A 183 -0.95 4.28 -6.51
N GLY A 184 -0.55 3.62 -5.44
CA GLY A 184 -1.44 3.22 -4.35
C GLY A 184 -2.19 1.91 -4.56
N PHE A 185 -1.76 1.06 -5.51
CA PHE A 185 -2.39 -0.23 -5.79
C PHE A 185 -1.55 -1.41 -5.35
N VAL A 186 -2.23 -2.44 -4.88
CA VAL A 186 -1.67 -3.77 -4.61
C VAL A 186 -2.46 -4.82 -5.37
N GLU A 187 -1.81 -5.88 -5.82
CA GLU A 187 -2.49 -7.02 -6.41
C GLU A 187 -3.22 -7.79 -5.30
N SER A 188 -4.56 -7.83 -5.37
CA SER A 188 -5.41 -8.55 -4.43
C SER A 188 -5.69 -9.97 -4.93
N TYR A 189 -5.96 -10.11 -6.22
CA TYR A 189 -6.09 -11.37 -6.95
C TYR A 189 -5.36 -11.24 -8.28
N THR A 190 -5.13 -12.34 -8.99
CA THR A 190 -4.54 -12.33 -10.33
C THR A 190 -5.25 -11.32 -11.22
N ASP A 191 -4.51 -10.38 -11.78
CA ASP A 191 -5.00 -9.30 -12.65
C ASP A 191 -5.99 -8.32 -11.99
N ALA A 192 -6.19 -8.40 -10.67
CA ALA A 192 -7.06 -7.53 -9.91
C ALA A 192 -6.28 -6.68 -8.92
N TYR A 193 -6.38 -5.36 -9.04
CA TYR A 193 -5.60 -4.37 -8.31
C TYR A 193 -6.49 -3.54 -7.39
N ARG A 194 -6.16 -3.58 -6.08
CA ARG A 194 -6.86 -2.86 -5.02
C ARG A 194 -6.14 -1.57 -4.67
N TYR A 195 -6.89 -0.46 -4.70
CA TYR A 195 -6.40 0.82 -4.20
C TYR A 195 -6.42 0.84 -2.66
N VAL A 196 -5.28 1.14 -2.07
CA VAL A 196 -5.08 1.23 -0.61
C VAL A 196 -4.33 2.50 -0.19
N ASP A 197 -4.06 3.43 -1.13
CA ASP A 197 -3.19 4.61 -0.98
C ASP A 197 -1.69 4.30 -1.14
N GLU A 198 -0.91 5.30 -1.62
CA GLU A 198 0.49 5.09 -2.05
C GLU A 198 1.41 4.63 -0.91
N ALA A 199 1.28 5.23 0.29
CA ALA A 199 2.14 4.87 1.42
C ALA A 199 1.86 3.44 1.93
N HIS A 200 0.59 3.06 1.99
CA HIS A 200 0.16 1.72 2.40
C HIS A 200 0.54 0.69 1.35
N ALA A 201 0.29 0.97 0.06
CA ALA A 201 0.61 0.06 -1.04
C ALA A 201 2.11 -0.25 -1.08
N LYS A 202 2.96 0.78 -0.94
CA LYS A 202 4.40 0.58 -0.91
C LYS A 202 4.83 -0.31 0.26
N TYR A 203 4.34 -0.06 1.48
CA TYR A 203 4.68 -0.87 2.64
C TYR A 203 4.20 -2.33 2.51
N MET A 204 2.97 -2.53 2.03
CA MET A 204 2.41 -3.86 1.80
C MET A 204 3.22 -4.63 0.75
N THR A 205 3.61 -3.99 -0.36
CA THR A 205 4.43 -4.59 -1.42
C THR A 205 5.82 -4.95 -0.92
N ASP A 206 6.50 -4.02 -0.25
CA ASP A 206 7.86 -4.23 0.28
C ASP A 206 7.91 -5.39 1.29
N ASN A 207 6.84 -5.56 2.09
CA ASN A 207 6.74 -6.59 3.12
C ASN A 207 5.91 -7.82 2.69
N LYS A 208 5.40 -7.86 1.45
CA LYS A 208 4.60 -8.96 0.87
C LYS A 208 3.36 -9.29 1.73
N LEU A 209 2.68 -8.26 2.20
CA LEU A 209 1.49 -8.39 3.05
C LEU A 209 0.22 -8.31 2.20
N SER A 210 -0.75 -9.19 2.48
CA SER A 210 -2.12 -8.98 2.06
C SER A 210 -2.75 -7.82 2.85
N LEU A 211 -3.89 -7.29 2.39
CA LEU A 211 -4.61 -6.25 3.15
C LEU A 211 -5.02 -6.74 4.54
N ALA A 212 -5.48 -7.99 4.64
CA ALA A 212 -5.85 -8.59 5.93
C ALA A 212 -4.66 -8.73 6.88
N ASP A 213 -3.50 -9.23 6.40
CA ASP A 213 -2.28 -9.33 7.20
C ASP A 213 -1.78 -7.96 7.64
N TYR A 214 -1.87 -6.96 6.75
CA TYR A 214 -1.47 -5.59 7.06
C TYR A 214 -2.35 -4.97 8.15
N ILE A 215 -3.67 -5.12 8.07
CA ILE A 215 -4.59 -4.63 9.11
C ILE A 215 -4.35 -5.37 10.43
N ALA A 216 -4.17 -6.69 10.40
CA ALA A 216 -3.84 -7.47 11.59
C ALA A 216 -2.53 -7.00 12.25
N TYR A 217 -1.51 -6.70 11.43
CA TYR A 217 -0.26 -6.10 11.90
C TYR A 217 -0.50 -4.75 12.57
N LEU A 218 -1.23 -3.83 11.91
CA LEU A 218 -1.51 -2.51 12.48
C LEU A 218 -2.28 -2.60 13.80
N LYS A 219 -3.28 -3.47 13.89
CA LYS A 219 -4.06 -3.71 15.11
C LYS A 219 -3.19 -4.16 16.28
N LYS A 220 -2.22 -5.02 16.01
CA LYS A 220 -1.35 -5.60 17.03
C LYS A 220 -0.21 -4.68 17.44
N GLU A 221 0.44 -4.04 16.46
CA GLU A 221 1.75 -3.41 16.66
C GLU A 221 1.66 -1.88 16.75
N THR A 222 0.48 -1.26 16.46
CA THR A 222 0.39 0.20 16.45
C THR A 222 -0.66 0.75 17.41
N SER A 223 -0.42 1.97 17.85
CA SER A 223 -1.34 2.81 18.61
C SER A 223 -0.93 4.27 18.38
N ARG A 224 -1.71 5.23 18.87
CA ARG A 224 -1.32 6.65 18.84
C ARG A 224 0.10 6.85 19.40
N ASP A 225 0.49 6.05 20.39
CA ASP A 225 1.77 6.17 21.07
C ASP A 225 2.90 5.35 20.42
N THR A 226 2.55 4.43 19.55
CA THR A 226 3.46 3.56 18.80
C THR A 226 3.01 3.53 17.34
N VAL A 227 3.41 4.55 16.57
CA VAL A 227 3.03 4.69 15.19
C VAL A 227 3.93 3.87 14.26
N LEU A 228 3.36 3.35 13.19
CA LEU A 228 4.13 2.86 12.05
C LEU A 228 4.50 4.06 11.17
N SER A 229 5.79 4.24 10.90
CA SER A 229 6.27 5.25 9.96
C SER A 229 6.31 4.68 8.56
N LEU A 230 5.61 5.31 7.61
CA LEU A 230 5.59 4.94 6.20
C LEU A 230 6.25 6.02 5.35
N GLN A 231 6.65 5.63 4.15
CA GLN A 231 7.10 6.54 3.10
C GLN A 231 6.55 6.06 1.76
N ASP A 232 5.92 6.96 1.00
CA ASP A 232 5.49 6.66 -0.36
C ASP A 232 6.66 6.67 -1.37
N ALA A 233 6.38 6.37 -2.63
CA ALA A 233 7.39 6.37 -3.70
C ALA A 233 7.95 7.77 -3.99
N ASN A 234 7.23 8.83 -3.62
CA ASN A 234 7.64 10.23 -3.81
C ASN A 234 8.46 10.79 -2.63
N GLY A 235 8.66 9.96 -1.59
CA GLY A 235 9.41 10.35 -0.39
C GLY A 235 8.59 11.08 0.67
N ASN A 236 7.26 11.23 0.50
CA ASN A 236 6.40 11.78 1.54
C ASN A 236 6.34 10.79 2.71
N LYS A 237 6.32 11.33 3.92
CA LYS A 237 6.33 10.54 5.16
C LYS A 237 4.97 10.57 5.83
N TYR A 238 4.63 9.42 6.44
CA TYR A 238 3.36 9.25 7.13
C TYR A 238 3.56 8.55 8.47
N ALA A 239 2.71 8.87 9.44
CA ALA A 239 2.57 8.14 10.69
C ALA A 239 1.20 7.46 10.71
N VAL A 240 1.19 6.14 10.91
CA VAL A 240 -0.03 5.33 10.86
C VAL A 240 -0.26 4.63 12.19
N TYR A 241 -1.50 4.66 12.67
CA TYR A 241 -1.89 3.94 13.86
C TYR A 241 -3.33 3.45 13.80
N TYR A 242 -3.58 2.32 14.46
CA TYR A 242 -4.90 1.75 14.63
C TYR A 242 -5.54 2.22 15.95
N VAL A 243 -6.84 2.41 15.93
CA VAL A 243 -7.67 2.70 17.11
C VAL A 243 -8.89 1.79 17.10
N ALA A 244 -9.01 0.95 18.14
CA ALA A 244 -10.23 0.18 18.39
C ALA A 244 -11.35 1.13 18.84
N CYS A 245 -12.41 1.25 18.04
CA CYS A 245 -13.52 2.16 18.31
C CYS A 245 -14.77 1.75 17.51
N LYS A 246 -15.89 2.36 17.86
CA LYS A 246 -17.15 2.33 17.12
C LYS A 246 -17.65 3.75 16.89
N ALA A 247 -18.67 3.91 16.07
CA ALA A 247 -19.32 5.20 15.88
C ALA A 247 -19.82 5.77 17.21
N GLY A 248 -19.60 7.07 17.42
CA GLY A 248 -19.87 7.81 18.64
C GLY A 248 -18.70 7.83 19.64
N ASP A 249 -17.70 6.98 19.50
CA ASP A 249 -16.53 7.02 20.35
C ASP A 249 -15.63 8.21 20.00
N LYS A 250 -14.87 8.69 20.99
CA LYS A 250 -13.85 9.72 20.79
C LYS A 250 -12.48 9.08 20.60
N ILE A 251 -11.79 9.52 19.56
CA ILE A 251 -10.40 9.14 19.29
C ILE A 251 -9.51 10.37 19.22
N SER A 252 -8.21 10.20 19.41
CA SER A 252 -7.26 11.30 19.28
C SER A 252 -6.75 11.36 17.84
N VAL A 253 -6.91 12.53 17.19
CA VAL A 253 -6.40 12.84 15.85
C VAL A 253 -5.49 14.06 15.91
N PRO A 254 -4.58 14.27 14.94
CA PRO A 254 -3.77 15.49 14.90
C PRO A 254 -4.64 16.76 14.81
N GLU A 255 -4.17 17.81 15.47
CA GLU A 255 -4.85 19.13 15.45
C GLU A 255 -4.59 19.90 14.15
N THR A 256 -3.37 19.80 13.61
CA THR A 256 -2.90 20.66 12.50
C THR A 256 -2.39 19.90 11.29
N GLU A 257 -1.96 18.66 11.44
CA GLU A 257 -1.44 17.85 10.34
C GLU A 257 -2.59 17.31 9.48
N GLU A 258 -2.34 17.15 8.18
CA GLU A 258 -3.25 16.49 7.27
C GLU A 258 -3.35 15.00 7.64
N TYR A 259 -4.56 14.49 7.80
CA TYR A 259 -4.79 13.07 8.10
C TYR A 259 -6.02 12.51 7.39
N THR A 260 -6.05 11.19 7.27
CA THR A 260 -7.20 10.42 6.80
C THR A 260 -7.60 9.39 7.85
N ILE A 261 -8.88 9.01 7.83
CA ILE A 261 -9.44 7.92 8.65
C ILE A 261 -9.99 6.87 7.71
N SER A 262 -9.62 5.61 7.92
CA SER A 262 -10.18 4.47 7.22
C SER A 262 -10.75 3.47 8.21
N GLY A 263 -12.01 3.10 8.04
CA GLY A 263 -12.57 1.92 8.70
C GLY A 263 -11.83 0.66 8.27
N THR A 264 -11.92 -0.38 9.10
CA THR A 264 -11.26 -1.67 8.83
C THR A 264 -12.26 -2.80 8.54
N ASN A 265 -13.54 -2.61 8.86
CA ASN A 265 -14.56 -3.67 8.93
C ASN A 265 -14.23 -4.78 9.96
N GLU A 266 -13.35 -4.48 10.91
CA GLU A 266 -12.93 -5.34 12.02
C GLU A 266 -13.00 -4.64 13.39
N GLY A 267 -13.85 -3.63 13.54
CA GLY A 267 -14.15 -2.97 14.82
C GLY A 267 -13.18 -1.85 15.19
N GLY A 268 -12.72 -1.07 14.22
CA GLY A 268 -11.89 0.11 14.49
C GLY A 268 -11.53 0.87 13.23
N VAL A 269 -10.67 1.86 13.39
CA VAL A 269 -10.19 2.73 12.31
C VAL A 269 -8.66 2.77 12.28
N ILE A 270 -8.12 3.03 11.11
CA ILE A 270 -6.72 3.38 10.89
C ILE A 270 -6.66 4.87 10.61
N VAL A 271 -5.81 5.57 11.36
CA VAL A 271 -5.50 6.98 11.14
C VAL A 271 -4.15 7.09 10.46
N THR A 272 -4.13 7.74 9.29
CA THR A 272 -2.91 7.98 8.51
C THR A 272 -2.63 9.48 8.49
N VAL A 273 -1.53 9.89 9.09
CA VAL A 273 -1.11 11.28 9.27
C VAL A 273 0.02 11.58 8.31
N LYS A 274 -0.13 12.60 7.47
CA LYS A 274 0.93 13.07 6.58
C LYS A 274 1.87 13.99 7.34
N ILE A 275 3.16 13.69 7.32
CA ILE A 275 4.19 14.46 7.99
C ILE A 275 4.77 15.47 7.01
N THR A 276 4.39 16.72 7.18
CA THR A 276 4.93 17.85 6.40
C THR A 276 6.15 18.42 7.12
N LYS A 277 7.34 17.94 6.77
CA LYS A 277 8.62 18.66 7.04
C LYS A 277 9.70 18.24 6.05
#